data_01fc2e7c5a93563c3d0a54f776fea385
#
_entry.id   01fc2e7c5a93563c3d0a54f776fea385
#
_cell.length_a   1.000
_cell.length_b   1.000
_cell.length_c   1.000
_cell.angle_alpha   90.00
_cell.angle_beta   90.00
_cell.angle_gamma   90.00
#
_symmetry.space_group_name_H-M   'P 1'
#
loop_
_entity.id
_entity.type
_entity.pdbx_description
1 polymer ?
#
loop_
_entity_poly.entity_id
_entity_poly.type
_entity_poly.pdbx_seq_one_letter_code
_entity_poly.pdbx_strand_id
1 'polypeptide(L)'
;MFDTHLRHARRGRSMIVVGLATMALALAACGGASPSASASASESASGSAFAARCAFTPDGSPSATVQIVSFAFGDDVTVTAGQAVVFTNQDGAGHTVTEGTGGEAADSACVDESIGGGRSVIVTFTEPGDFPITCKIHPSMQTAIHVE
;
A
#
# COMPACT_ATOMS: atom_id res chain seq x y z
N MET A 1 41.06 28.86 20.86
CA MET A 1 41.84 28.25 19.75
C MET A 1 40.83 27.55 18.87
N PHE A 2 40.54 28.23 17.94
CA PHE A 2 40.15 28.23 16.54
C PHE A 2 40.59 26.92 15.84
N ASP A 3 39.69 26.22 15.19
CA ASP A 3 39.95 25.89 13.79
C ASP A 3 38.62 25.63 13.02
N THR A 4 38.51 26.43 11.99
CA THR A 4 37.45 26.47 11.01
C THR A 4 37.93 25.73 9.78
N HIS A 5 37.28 24.69 9.31
CA HIS A 5 37.48 24.21 7.95
C HIS A 5 36.19 24.19 7.14
N LEU A 6 36.16 25.20 6.29
CA LEU A 6 35.24 25.42 5.15
C LEU A 6 35.52 24.44 3.99
N ARG A 7 34.43 24.28 3.21
CA ARG A 7 34.35 24.07 1.76
C ARG A 7 34.51 22.64 1.24
N HIS A 8 33.46 22.16 0.55
CA HIS A 8 33.47 22.17 -0.92
C HIS A 8 32.08 21.94 -1.50
N ALA A 9 31.56 22.99 -2.08
CA ALA A 9 30.45 22.93 -3.04
C ALA A 9 30.99 22.38 -4.36
N ARG A 10 30.41 21.30 -4.90
CA ARG A 10 30.57 20.93 -6.30
C ARG A 10 29.26 21.11 -7.03
N ARG A 11 29.19 22.22 -7.77
CA ARG A 11 28.26 22.43 -8.86
C ARG A 11 28.64 21.53 -10.02
N GLY A 12 27.83 20.55 -10.34
CA GLY A 12 27.85 19.81 -11.59
C GLY A 12 26.87 20.43 -12.58
N ARG A 13 27.42 20.99 -13.66
CA ARG A 13 26.66 21.60 -14.77
C ARG A 13 26.10 20.50 -15.64
N SER A 14 24.80 20.59 -15.85
CA SER A 14 24.01 19.80 -16.77
C SER A 14 24.32 20.18 -18.22
N MET A 15 24.53 19.22 -19.07
CA MET A 15 24.52 19.39 -20.52
C MET A 15 23.16 18.93 -21.06
N ILE A 16 22.48 19.89 -21.66
CA ILE A 16 21.29 19.67 -22.49
C ILE A 16 21.77 19.18 -23.85
N VAL A 17 21.32 18.03 -24.27
CA VAL A 17 21.42 17.57 -25.67
C VAL A 17 20.04 17.63 -26.30
N VAL A 18 19.86 18.62 -27.16
CA VAL A 18 18.74 18.77 -28.06
C VAL A 18 19.02 17.91 -29.30
N GLY A 19 18.22 16.91 -29.53
CA GLY A 19 18.21 16.10 -30.76
C GLY A 19 16.91 16.29 -31.49
N LEU A 20 16.91 17.13 -32.53
CA LEU A 20 15.88 17.17 -33.58
C LEU A 20 16.12 16.00 -34.54
N ALA A 21 15.12 15.20 -34.80
CA ALA A 21 15.05 14.39 -36.02
C ALA A 21 13.62 14.44 -36.55
N THR A 22 13.53 15.06 -37.70
CA THR A 22 12.36 15.18 -38.59
C THR A 22 12.24 13.99 -39.51
N MET A 23 11.04 13.84 -40.10
CA MET A 23 10.69 13.06 -41.33
C MET A 23 10.01 11.72 -41.06
N ALA A 24 8.91 11.32 -41.75
CA ALA A 24 8.28 11.75 -42.98
C ALA A 24 6.81 11.29 -43.03
N LEU A 25 5.99 11.99 -43.79
CA LEU A 25 4.64 11.63 -44.24
C LEU A 25 4.66 10.36 -45.08
N ALA A 26 3.68 9.47 -44.85
CA ALA A 26 3.13 8.62 -45.88
C ALA A 26 1.61 8.53 -45.71
N LEU A 27 0.87 9.18 -46.60
CA LEU A 27 -0.55 8.96 -46.81
C LEU A 27 -0.71 7.63 -47.56
N ALA A 28 -1.56 6.75 -47.06
CA ALA A 28 -2.22 5.73 -47.87
C ALA A 28 -3.67 5.64 -47.42
N ALA A 29 -4.56 6.17 -48.22
CA ALA A 29 -6.00 5.99 -48.14
C ALA A 29 -6.38 4.68 -48.79
N CYS A 30 -7.24 3.90 -48.11
CA CYS A 30 -8.26 2.97 -48.68
C CYS A 30 -9.05 2.47 -47.48
N GLY A 31 -10.22 2.78 -47.30
CA GLY A 31 -11.52 2.40 -47.69
C GLY A 31 -11.93 1.02 -47.21
N GLY A 32 -12.91 0.93 -46.30
CA GLY A 32 -13.51 -0.37 -45.98
C GLY A 32 -14.19 -0.44 -44.62
N ALA A 33 -15.50 -0.19 -44.62
CA ALA A 33 -16.54 -0.80 -43.78
C ALA A 33 -16.27 -1.02 -42.29
N SER A 34 -17.00 -0.28 -41.48
CA SER A 34 -17.44 -0.73 -40.14
C SER A 34 -18.05 -2.13 -40.16
N PRO A 35 -17.75 -2.90 -39.12
CA PRO A 35 -18.83 -3.34 -38.27
C PRO A 35 -18.63 -2.86 -36.85
N SER A 36 -19.61 -2.13 -36.37
CA SER A 36 -19.97 -1.94 -35.00
C SER A 36 -20.09 -3.30 -34.31
N ALA A 37 -19.11 -3.64 -33.51
CA ALA A 37 -19.24 -4.68 -32.53
C ALA A 37 -18.77 -4.06 -31.23
N SER A 38 -19.69 -3.39 -30.57
CA SER A 38 -19.65 -3.05 -29.17
C SER A 38 -19.72 -4.36 -28.38
N ALA A 39 -18.59 -5.02 -28.26
CA ALA A 39 -18.42 -6.04 -27.25
C ALA A 39 -17.97 -5.33 -25.99
N SER A 40 -18.95 -4.81 -25.27
CA SER A 40 -18.84 -4.58 -23.84
C SER A 40 -18.61 -5.95 -23.22
N ALA A 41 -17.36 -6.36 -23.13
CA ALA A 41 -16.96 -7.41 -22.23
C ALA A 41 -17.11 -6.85 -20.82
N SER A 42 -18.34 -6.93 -20.32
CA SER A 42 -18.60 -6.98 -18.90
C SER A 42 -17.93 -8.27 -18.42
N GLU A 43 -16.69 -8.18 -18.01
CA GLU A 43 -16.10 -9.20 -17.16
C GLU A 43 -16.88 -9.14 -15.86
N SER A 44 -17.96 -9.92 -15.85
CA SER A 44 -18.58 -10.41 -14.63
C SER A 44 -17.51 -11.24 -13.95
N ALA A 45 -16.73 -10.59 -13.12
CA ALA A 45 -16.00 -11.26 -12.06
C ALA A 45 -17.07 -11.90 -11.17
N SER A 46 -17.43 -13.13 -11.53
CA SER A 46 -18.13 -14.06 -10.66
C SER A 46 -17.10 -14.56 -9.64
N GLY A 47 -16.49 -13.62 -8.92
CA GLY A 47 -15.83 -13.88 -7.67
C GLY A 47 -16.93 -14.21 -6.69
N SER A 48 -16.93 -15.45 -6.17
CA SER A 48 -17.62 -15.78 -4.95
C SER A 48 -17.42 -14.63 -3.99
N ALA A 49 -18.51 -13.96 -3.63
CA ALA A 49 -18.50 -12.96 -2.59
C ALA A 49 -18.35 -13.68 -1.24
N PHE A 50 -17.15 -14.15 -0.95
CA PHE A 50 -16.69 -14.10 0.42
C PHE A 50 -16.57 -12.61 0.70
N ALA A 51 -17.51 -12.07 1.49
CA ALA A 51 -17.35 -10.73 2.03
C ALA A 51 -15.97 -10.71 2.65
N ALA A 52 -15.08 -9.86 2.12
CA ALA A 52 -13.73 -9.80 2.65
C ALA A 52 -13.83 -9.31 4.09
N ARG A 53 -13.42 -10.14 5.06
CA ARG A 53 -13.48 -9.82 6.50
C ARG A 53 -12.79 -8.51 6.84
N CYS A 54 -11.86 -8.10 6.01
CA CYS A 54 -11.29 -6.76 6.02
C CYS A 54 -10.85 -6.33 4.61
N ALA A 55 -10.62 -5.04 4.41
CA ALA A 55 -10.18 -4.47 3.14
C ALA A 55 -9.22 -3.30 3.37
N PHE A 56 -8.21 -3.20 2.51
CA PHE A 56 -7.39 -1.99 2.41
C PHE A 56 -8.24 -0.83 1.87
N THR A 57 -8.28 0.29 2.60
CA THR A 57 -9.12 1.46 2.27
C THR A 57 -8.28 2.75 2.37
N PRO A 58 -7.53 3.13 1.33
CA PRO A 58 -6.58 4.24 1.39
C PRO A 58 -7.21 5.59 1.78
N ASP A 59 -8.48 5.78 1.46
CA ASP A 59 -9.24 7.01 1.73
C ASP A 59 -10.21 6.86 2.92
N GLY A 60 -10.09 5.79 3.70
CA GLY A 60 -10.94 5.53 4.86
C GLY A 60 -10.68 6.55 5.98
N SER A 61 -11.74 6.87 6.73
CA SER A 61 -11.62 7.67 7.95
C SER A 61 -11.38 6.73 9.14
N PRO A 62 -10.15 6.66 9.70
CA PRO A 62 -9.86 5.71 10.76
C PRO A 62 -10.54 6.10 12.08
N SER A 63 -11.05 5.09 12.77
CA SER A 63 -11.65 5.21 14.11
C SER A 63 -10.63 4.88 15.20
N ALA A 64 -9.55 4.17 14.84
CA ALA A 64 -8.49 3.78 15.76
C ALA A 64 -7.12 3.83 15.06
N THR A 65 -6.05 3.87 15.85
CA THR A 65 -4.68 3.95 15.38
C THR A 65 -3.81 2.91 16.07
N VAL A 66 -3.07 2.14 15.27
CA VAL A 66 -1.95 1.32 15.72
C VAL A 66 -0.65 2.02 15.29
N GLN A 67 0.18 2.37 16.26
CA GLN A 67 1.49 2.96 15.98
C GLN A 67 2.55 1.87 15.94
N ILE A 68 3.40 1.91 14.91
CA ILE A 68 4.59 1.08 14.80
C ILE A 68 5.78 1.93 15.21
N VAL A 69 6.37 1.60 16.36
CA VAL A 69 7.47 2.35 16.97
C VAL A 69 8.48 1.39 17.57
N SER A 70 9.75 1.59 17.28
CA SER A 70 10.85 0.79 17.85
C SER A 70 10.66 -0.71 17.59
N PHE A 71 10.26 -1.08 16.38
CA PHE A 71 10.01 -2.47 15.97
C PHE A 71 8.95 -3.18 16.80
N ALA A 72 7.90 -2.45 17.17
CA ALA A 72 6.74 -3.00 17.87
C ALA A 72 5.45 -2.37 17.32
N PHE A 73 4.38 -3.15 17.19
CA PHE A 73 3.03 -2.62 17.16
C PHE A 73 2.67 -2.14 18.57
N GLY A 74 1.76 -1.22 18.70
CA GLY A 74 1.22 -0.83 20.02
C GLY A 74 0.37 -1.93 20.67
N ASP A 75 -0.42 -1.53 21.65
CA ASP A 75 -1.38 -2.42 22.31
C ASP A 75 -2.46 -2.92 21.35
N ASP A 76 -3.15 -3.98 21.74
CA ASP A 76 -4.32 -4.48 21.02
C ASP A 76 -5.42 -3.42 20.95
N VAL A 77 -6.17 -3.42 19.87
CA VAL A 77 -7.20 -2.40 19.59
C VAL A 77 -8.55 -3.05 19.42
N THR A 78 -9.57 -2.47 20.03
CA THR A 78 -10.98 -2.87 19.83
C THR A 78 -11.71 -1.83 18.97
N VAL A 79 -12.41 -2.30 17.95
CA VAL A 79 -13.25 -1.48 17.05
C VAL A 79 -14.58 -2.18 16.78
N THR A 80 -15.56 -1.43 16.28
CA THR A 80 -16.83 -2.00 15.80
C THR A 80 -16.72 -2.40 14.33
N ALA A 81 -17.42 -3.46 13.92
CA ALA A 81 -17.49 -3.89 12.54
C ALA A 81 -17.85 -2.72 11.59
N GLY A 82 -17.12 -2.64 10.47
CA GLY A 82 -17.20 -1.54 9.51
C GLY A 82 -16.27 -0.36 9.82
N GLN A 83 -15.59 -0.34 10.95
CA GLN A 83 -14.65 0.71 11.28
C GLN A 83 -13.25 0.43 10.70
N ALA A 84 -12.55 1.53 10.41
CA ALA A 84 -11.19 1.49 9.88
C ALA A 84 -10.15 1.73 10.98
N VAL A 85 -9.03 1.01 10.88
CA VAL A 85 -7.84 1.18 11.71
C VAL A 85 -6.71 1.69 10.83
N VAL A 86 -6.04 2.75 11.25
CA VAL A 86 -4.80 3.22 10.61
C VAL A 86 -3.60 2.61 11.32
N PHE A 87 -2.74 1.98 10.56
CA PHE A 87 -1.40 1.56 11.00
C PHE A 87 -0.41 2.61 10.53
N THR A 88 0.33 3.21 11.43
CA THR A 88 1.30 4.27 11.13
C THR A 88 2.69 3.84 11.53
N ASN A 89 3.57 3.68 10.54
CA ASN A 89 4.95 3.32 10.76
C ASN A 89 5.78 4.58 11.06
N GLN A 90 6.24 4.72 12.29
CA GLN A 90 7.11 5.81 12.75
C GLN A 90 8.59 5.43 12.71
N ASP A 91 8.91 4.16 12.44
CA ASP A 91 10.29 3.72 12.26
C ASP A 91 10.82 4.14 10.87
N GLY A 92 12.13 4.19 10.73
CA GLY A 92 12.79 4.36 9.43
C GLY A 92 12.83 3.08 8.59
N ALA A 93 12.60 1.93 9.21
CA ALA A 93 12.57 0.62 8.57
C ALA A 93 11.18 0.33 7.97
N GLY A 94 11.14 -0.56 6.97
CA GLY A 94 9.90 -1.10 6.43
C GLY A 94 9.37 -2.24 7.29
N HIS A 95 8.04 -2.36 7.36
CA HIS A 95 7.31 -3.42 8.06
C HIS A 95 6.22 -3.99 7.16
N THR A 96 5.48 -4.98 7.64
CA THR A 96 4.22 -5.40 7.03
C THR A 96 3.10 -5.38 8.07
N VAL A 97 1.87 -5.17 7.62
CA VAL A 97 0.65 -5.36 8.37
C VAL A 97 -0.02 -6.57 7.76
N THR A 98 0.10 -7.71 8.43
CA THR A 98 -0.32 -9.01 7.89
C THR A 98 -1.18 -9.73 8.91
N GLU A 99 -2.39 -10.16 8.53
CA GLU A 99 -3.17 -11.05 9.39
C GLU A 99 -2.46 -12.38 9.49
N GLY A 100 -2.11 -12.77 10.72
CA GLY A 100 -1.34 -13.97 11.00
C GLY A 100 -0.57 -13.86 12.30
N THR A 101 0.34 -14.79 12.52
CA THR A 101 1.14 -14.87 13.75
C THR A 101 2.58 -15.28 13.46
N GLY A 102 3.51 -14.86 14.31
CA GLY A 102 4.91 -15.29 14.24
C GLY A 102 5.63 -14.95 12.93
N GLY A 103 5.19 -13.91 12.21
CA GLY A 103 5.77 -13.52 10.93
C GLY A 103 5.19 -14.26 9.72
N GLU A 104 4.15 -15.08 9.91
CA GLU A 104 3.50 -15.85 8.85
C GLU A 104 2.06 -15.37 8.64
N ALA A 105 1.66 -15.22 7.37
CA ALA A 105 0.28 -14.90 7.04
C ALA A 105 -0.62 -16.10 7.33
N ALA A 106 -1.81 -15.86 7.83
CA ALA A 106 -2.85 -16.89 7.91
C ALA A 106 -3.31 -17.30 6.49
N ASP A 107 -3.75 -18.54 6.31
CA ASP A 107 -4.24 -19.06 5.01
C ASP A 107 -5.40 -18.20 4.46
N SER A 108 -6.19 -17.62 5.35
CA SER A 108 -7.33 -16.77 5.03
C SER A 108 -7.07 -15.29 5.35
N ALA A 109 -5.81 -14.86 5.37
CA ALA A 109 -5.45 -13.49 5.68
C ALA A 109 -6.20 -12.51 4.77
N CYS A 110 -6.92 -11.58 5.38
CA CYS A 110 -7.64 -10.54 4.65
C CYS A 110 -6.79 -9.26 4.45
N VAL A 111 -5.70 -9.12 5.20
CA VAL A 111 -4.71 -8.05 5.02
C VAL A 111 -3.30 -8.63 4.97
N ASP A 112 -2.51 -8.17 4.01
CA ASP A 112 -1.08 -8.48 3.85
C ASP A 112 -0.40 -7.31 3.11
N GLU A 113 -0.24 -6.19 3.80
CA GLU A 113 0.22 -4.93 3.24
C GLU A 113 1.63 -4.56 3.73
N SER A 114 2.45 -4.05 2.80
CA SER A 114 3.77 -3.49 3.14
C SER A 114 3.64 -2.02 3.52
N ILE A 115 4.34 -1.62 4.59
CA ILE A 115 4.33 -0.26 5.09
C ILE A 115 5.76 0.27 5.23
N GLY A 116 6.15 1.21 4.37
CA GLY A 116 7.45 1.86 4.41
C GLY A 116 7.60 2.80 5.62
N GLY A 117 8.85 3.16 5.94
CA GLY A 117 9.13 4.11 7.02
C GLY A 117 8.43 5.45 6.82
N GLY A 118 7.79 5.97 7.87
CA GLY A 118 7.01 7.21 7.86
C GLY A 118 5.70 7.15 7.07
N ARG A 119 5.21 5.96 6.71
CA ARG A 119 3.97 5.76 5.93
C ARG A 119 2.87 5.19 6.81
N SER A 120 1.65 5.22 6.27
CA SER A 120 0.48 4.62 6.91
C SER A 120 -0.30 3.76 5.92
N VAL A 121 -0.98 2.75 6.44
CA VAL A 121 -1.99 1.97 5.73
C VAL A 121 -3.28 1.98 6.54
N ILE A 122 -4.42 1.98 5.86
CA ILE A 122 -5.73 1.97 6.50
C ILE A 122 -6.46 0.70 6.10
N VAL A 123 -6.95 -0.02 7.09
CA VAL A 123 -7.68 -1.28 6.91
C VAL A 123 -9.05 -1.16 7.57
N THR A 124 -10.11 -1.42 6.83
CA THR A 124 -11.47 -1.50 7.36
C THR A 124 -11.77 -2.96 7.68
N PHE A 125 -12.19 -3.23 8.92
CA PHE A 125 -12.62 -4.54 9.38
C PHE A 125 -14.13 -4.63 9.34
N THR A 126 -14.68 -5.52 8.52
CA THR A 126 -16.12 -5.57 8.20
C THR A 126 -16.89 -6.63 8.97
N GLU A 127 -16.20 -7.61 9.54
CA GLU A 127 -16.82 -8.69 10.28
C GLU A 127 -16.32 -8.75 11.72
N PRO A 128 -17.19 -9.07 12.70
CA PRO A 128 -16.74 -9.32 14.07
C PRO A 128 -15.77 -10.50 14.16
N GLY A 129 -14.81 -10.40 15.07
CA GLY A 129 -13.83 -11.44 15.31
C GLY A 129 -12.49 -10.89 15.79
N ASP A 130 -11.54 -11.81 16.00
CA ASP A 130 -10.17 -11.49 16.36
C ASP A 130 -9.28 -11.60 15.12
N PHE A 131 -8.53 -10.54 14.87
CA PHE A 131 -7.59 -10.45 13.76
C PHE A 131 -6.18 -10.30 14.35
N PRO A 132 -5.43 -11.38 14.53
CA PRO A 132 -4.04 -11.30 14.93
C PRO A 132 -3.23 -10.67 13.79
N ILE A 133 -2.39 -9.69 14.13
CA ILE A 133 -1.56 -8.97 13.17
C ILE A 133 -0.09 -9.23 13.50
N THR A 134 0.68 -9.54 12.48
CA THR A 134 2.13 -9.76 12.57
C THR A 134 2.88 -9.00 11.49
N CYS A 135 4.18 -8.82 11.70
CA CYS A 135 5.10 -8.33 10.67
C CYS A 135 5.93 -9.50 10.12
N LYS A 136 5.84 -9.76 8.81
CA LYS A 136 6.60 -10.86 8.16
C LYS A 136 8.12 -10.63 8.16
N ILE A 137 8.56 -9.38 8.28
CA ILE A 137 9.99 -9.01 8.30
C ILE A 137 10.55 -9.14 9.71
N HIS A 138 9.73 -8.86 10.74
CA HIS A 138 10.11 -8.88 12.14
C HIS A 138 9.09 -9.72 12.94
N PRO A 139 9.23 -11.05 12.98
CA PRO A 139 8.22 -11.96 13.52
C PRO A 139 7.82 -11.76 14.98
N SER A 140 8.65 -11.07 15.76
CA SER A 140 8.33 -10.71 17.15
C SER A 140 7.31 -9.58 17.27
N MET A 141 7.08 -8.82 16.19
CA MET A 141 6.08 -7.75 16.17
C MET A 141 4.70 -8.34 15.98
N GLN A 142 3.88 -8.25 17.00
CA GLN A 142 2.51 -8.77 17.00
C GLN A 142 1.59 -7.84 17.78
N THR A 143 0.32 -7.81 17.37
CA THR A 143 -0.81 -7.15 18.04
C THR A 143 -2.10 -7.85 17.59
N ALA A 144 -3.24 -7.49 18.14
CA ALA A 144 -4.54 -7.96 17.69
C ALA A 144 -5.54 -6.82 17.48
N ILE A 145 -6.41 -6.97 16.49
CA ILE A 145 -7.58 -6.12 16.32
C ILE A 145 -8.81 -6.95 16.70
N HIS A 146 -9.50 -6.53 17.74
CA HIS A 146 -10.75 -7.12 18.22
C HIS A 146 -11.92 -6.35 17.60
N VAL A 147 -12.74 -7.02 16.83
CA VAL A 147 -13.90 -6.42 16.15
C VAL A 147 -15.19 -6.92 16.77
N GLU A 148 -16.03 -5.99 17.26
CA GLU A 148 -17.31 -6.24 17.91
C GLU A 148 -18.51 -5.88 17.02
#